data_e0a5b233a2ae9fbb4c564cf65e8a3e88
#
_entry.id   e0a5b233a2ae9fbb4c564cf65e8a3e88
#
_cell.length_a   1.000
_cell.length_b   1.000
_cell.length_c   1.000
_cell.angle_alpha   90.00
_cell.angle_beta   90.00
_cell.angle_gamma   90.00
#
_symmetry.space_group_name_H-M   'P 1'
#
loop_
_entity.id
_entity.type
_entity.pdbx_description
1 polymer ?
#
loop_
_entity_poly.entity_id
_entity_poly.type
_entity_poly.pdbx_seq_one_letter_code
_entity_poly.pdbx_strand_id
1 'polypeptide(L)'
;MTSEEGIFNKKTSSIDLRLNPTFDNSFEKKLFDVMYEASNDGVLENKELEKWCRKNYNKFFNMFSLIENDEINKLKSDNSIYQRTSKEECKYFNVMSDKLYNDSVELCGLKKFLEEFSRMDTKEVLEVHLWDEYLMFAYLFGIADKVAKQLKNLYPEVIEQNNFDYDTIILINSFTRSSVSAASSARSAAENYTAGGGGFSSGGGGGGSFGGG
;
A
#
# COMPACT_ATOMS: atom_id res chain seq x y z
N MET A 1 1.32 37.43 -33.24
CA MET A 1 2.31 36.37 -32.97
C MET A 1 1.81 35.62 -31.76
N THR A 2 1.18 34.54 -31.99
CA THR A 2 0.51 33.67 -30.99
C THR A 2 1.52 32.72 -30.43
N SER A 3 1.79 32.82 -29.13
CA SER A 3 2.55 31.81 -28.38
C SER A 3 1.62 30.62 -28.08
N GLU A 4 1.84 29.50 -28.71
CA GLU A 4 1.31 28.23 -28.30
C GLU A 4 2.04 27.79 -27.00
N GLU A 5 1.43 28.04 -25.87
CA GLU A 5 1.80 27.38 -24.62
C GLU A 5 1.33 25.93 -24.69
N GLY A 6 2.29 25.03 -24.90
CA GLY A 6 2.10 23.59 -24.85
C GLY A 6 1.70 23.15 -23.44
N ILE A 7 0.41 22.91 -23.27
CA ILE A 7 -0.20 22.29 -22.10
C ILE A 7 0.23 20.82 -22.05
N PHE A 8 0.66 20.38 -20.87
CA PHE A 8 1.10 19.04 -20.43
C PHE A 8 2.62 18.84 -20.31
N ASN A 9 3.26 19.62 -19.45
CA ASN A 9 4.38 19.08 -18.68
C ASN A 9 3.79 18.19 -17.57
N LYS A 10 3.49 16.94 -17.92
CA LYS A 10 3.27 15.88 -16.93
C LYS A 10 4.63 15.68 -16.25
N LYS A 11 4.85 16.22 -15.06
CA LYS A 11 5.98 15.86 -14.21
C LYS A 11 5.91 14.34 -14.06
N THR A 12 6.74 13.61 -14.78
CA THR A 12 6.91 12.18 -14.59
C THR A 12 7.65 12.02 -13.28
N SER A 13 6.95 11.56 -12.26
CA SER A 13 7.57 11.22 -10.99
C SER A 13 8.43 9.98 -11.18
N SER A 14 9.67 10.01 -10.73
CA SER A 14 10.62 8.91 -10.84
C SER A 14 11.36 8.70 -9.51
N ILE A 15 11.85 7.48 -9.31
CA ILE A 15 12.65 7.09 -8.15
C ILE A 15 14.05 6.76 -8.64
N ASP A 16 15.07 7.43 -8.11
CA ASP A 16 16.46 7.14 -8.41
C ASP A 16 16.95 5.99 -7.53
N LEU A 17 17.22 4.84 -8.14
CA LEU A 17 17.67 3.60 -7.50
C LEU A 17 19.18 3.36 -7.67
N ARG A 18 19.93 4.29 -8.23
CA ARG A 18 21.38 4.15 -8.47
C ARG A 18 22.22 4.27 -7.20
N LEU A 19 21.63 4.81 -6.14
CA LEU A 19 22.19 4.73 -4.80
C LEU A 19 22.19 3.28 -4.34
N ASN A 20 23.24 2.87 -3.65
CA ASN A 20 23.35 1.50 -3.13
C ASN A 20 22.96 1.50 -1.64
N PRO A 21 21.65 1.40 -1.30
CA PRO A 21 21.19 1.49 0.07
C PRO A 21 21.57 0.23 0.86
N THR A 22 21.67 0.39 2.16
CA THR A 22 21.67 -0.73 3.10
C THR A 22 20.24 -1.09 3.47
N PHE A 23 19.95 -2.36 3.68
CA PHE A 23 18.62 -2.84 4.00
C PHE A 23 18.62 -3.48 5.38
N ASP A 24 17.63 -3.16 6.19
CA ASP A 24 17.47 -3.71 7.53
C ASP A 24 16.88 -5.13 7.49
N ASN A 25 16.16 -5.45 6.42
CA ASN A 25 15.56 -6.77 6.26
C ASN A 25 15.57 -7.27 4.80
N SER A 26 15.34 -8.57 4.65
CA SER A 26 15.37 -9.23 3.33
C SER A 26 14.22 -8.83 2.41
N PHE A 27 13.10 -8.33 2.94
CA PHE A 27 11.95 -7.92 2.14
C PHE A 27 12.17 -6.56 1.50
N GLU A 28 12.79 -5.63 2.22
CA GLU A 28 13.22 -4.33 1.66
C GLU A 28 14.16 -4.54 0.48
N LYS A 29 15.16 -5.42 0.67
CA LYS A 29 16.06 -5.79 -0.42
C LYS A 29 15.31 -6.37 -1.62
N LYS A 30 14.38 -7.31 -1.40
CA LYS A 30 13.59 -7.90 -2.49
C LYS A 30 12.74 -6.85 -3.21
N LEU A 31 12.13 -5.92 -2.48
CA LEU A 31 11.37 -4.82 -3.07
C LEU A 31 12.28 -3.94 -3.92
N PHE A 32 13.44 -3.56 -3.40
CA PHE A 32 14.44 -2.80 -4.15
C PHE A 32 14.88 -3.54 -5.41
N ASP A 33 15.21 -4.83 -5.31
CA ASP A 33 15.62 -5.66 -6.45
C ASP A 33 14.53 -5.70 -7.55
N VAL A 34 13.24 -5.78 -7.15
CA VAL A 34 12.11 -5.70 -8.08
C VAL A 34 12.01 -4.34 -8.74
N MET A 35 12.14 -3.27 -7.97
CA MET A 35 12.10 -1.90 -8.50
C MET A 35 13.28 -1.65 -9.46
N TYR A 36 14.45 -2.13 -9.12
CA TYR A 36 15.64 -2.02 -9.96
C TYR A 36 15.51 -2.85 -11.24
N GLU A 37 14.96 -4.09 -11.15
CA GLU A 37 14.68 -4.93 -12.33
C GLU A 37 13.63 -4.28 -13.25
N ALA A 38 12.71 -3.52 -12.69
CA ALA A 38 11.67 -2.81 -13.45
C ALA A 38 12.21 -1.56 -14.17
N SER A 39 13.24 -0.91 -13.62
CA SER A 39 13.88 0.27 -14.22
C SER A 39 14.80 -0.11 -15.39
N ASN A 40 14.96 0.79 -16.36
CA ASN A 40 15.88 0.55 -17.50
C ASN A 40 17.31 0.99 -17.20
N ASP A 41 17.49 2.02 -16.39
CA ASP A 41 18.78 2.69 -16.17
C ASP A 41 19.06 3.00 -14.69
N GLY A 42 18.30 2.37 -13.79
CA GLY A 42 18.34 2.63 -12.36
C GLY A 42 17.52 3.86 -11.93
N VAL A 43 16.78 4.47 -12.86
CA VAL A 43 15.76 5.49 -12.54
C VAL A 43 14.40 4.92 -12.89
N LEU A 44 13.61 4.58 -11.88
CA LEU A 44 12.33 3.93 -12.05
C LEU A 44 11.21 4.94 -12.31
N GLU A 45 10.60 4.84 -13.46
CA GLU A 45 9.35 5.55 -13.76
C GLU A 45 8.12 4.70 -13.40
N ASN A 46 7.00 5.36 -13.06
CA ASN A 46 5.75 4.67 -12.71
C ASN A 46 5.29 3.70 -13.82
N LYS A 47 5.42 4.09 -15.09
CA LYS A 47 5.04 3.25 -16.24
C LYS A 47 5.91 1.99 -16.39
N GLU A 48 7.17 2.06 -16.00
CA GLU A 48 8.08 0.92 -16.05
C GLU A 48 7.70 -0.11 -15.01
N LEU A 49 7.46 0.33 -13.75
CA LEU A 49 6.99 -0.56 -12.69
C LEU A 49 5.63 -1.17 -13.04
N GLU A 50 4.70 -0.39 -13.56
CA GLU A 50 3.40 -0.87 -14.04
C GLU A 50 3.55 -1.97 -15.11
N LYS A 51 4.41 -1.75 -16.11
CA LYS A 51 4.70 -2.72 -17.17
C LYS A 51 5.33 -3.99 -16.61
N TRP A 52 6.27 -3.85 -15.68
CA TRP A 52 6.91 -4.98 -15.03
C TRP A 52 5.88 -5.77 -14.19
N CYS A 53 5.06 -5.11 -13.38
CA CYS A 53 4.02 -5.74 -12.57
C CYS A 53 2.99 -6.48 -13.42
N ARG A 54 2.62 -5.94 -14.57
CA ARG A 54 1.72 -6.59 -15.52
C ARG A 54 2.33 -7.88 -16.09
N LYS A 55 3.61 -7.85 -16.41
CA LYS A 55 4.33 -9.02 -16.96
C LYS A 55 4.61 -10.07 -15.89
N ASN A 56 4.89 -9.65 -14.67
CA ASN A 56 5.36 -10.48 -13.57
C ASN A 56 4.37 -10.54 -12.39
N TYR A 57 3.07 -10.50 -12.67
CA TYR A 57 2.02 -10.39 -11.63
C TYR A 57 2.10 -11.50 -10.58
N ASN A 58 2.45 -12.72 -10.96
CA ASN A 58 2.64 -13.83 -10.01
C ASN A 58 3.82 -13.57 -9.06
N LYS A 59 4.96 -13.09 -9.58
CA LYS A 59 6.14 -12.74 -8.76
C LYS A 59 5.80 -11.60 -7.81
N PHE A 60 5.05 -10.60 -8.30
CA PHE A 60 4.58 -9.48 -7.51
C PHE A 60 3.69 -9.92 -6.34
N PHE A 61 2.63 -10.67 -6.58
CA PHE A 61 1.74 -11.13 -5.50
C PHE A 61 2.40 -12.13 -4.56
N ASN A 62 3.25 -13.03 -5.07
CA ASN A 62 3.98 -13.98 -4.24
C ASN A 62 4.91 -13.27 -3.24
N MET A 63 5.51 -12.13 -3.61
CA MET A 63 6.33 -11.35 -2.69
C MET A 63 5.51 -10.87 -1.49
N PHE A 64 4.31 -10.34 -1.70
CA PHE A 64 3.42 -9.92 -0.60
C PHE A 64 2.93 -11.09 0.24
N SER A 65 2.57 -12.21 -0.40
CA SER A 65 2.16 -13.42 0.33
C SER A 65 3.28 -13.97 1.22
N LEU A 66 4.54 -13.85 0.83
CA LEU A 66 5.66 -14.25 1.67
C LEU A 66 5.81 -13.35 2.90
N ILE A 67 5.64 -12.02 2.74
CA ILE A 67 5.66 -11.07 3.85
C ILE A 67 4.52 -11.38 4.83
N GLU A 68 3.29 -11.52 4.31
CA GLU A 68 2.11 -11.84 5.11
C GLU A 68 2.27 -13.14 5.89
N ASN A 69 2.75 -14.20 5.24
CA ASN A 69 2.98 -15.49 5.89
C ASN A 69 4.07 -15.42 6.96
N ASP A 70 5.15 -14.66 6.74
CA ASP A 70 6.20 -14.47 7.72
C ASP A 70 5.67 -13.78 8.99
N GLU A 71 4.90 -12.71 8.83
CA GLU A 71 4.28 -12.00 9.95
C GLU A 71 3.25 -12.88 10.70
N ILE A 72 2.41 -13.63 9.99
CA ILE A 72 1.47 -14.58 10.61
C ILE A 72 2.24 -15.66 11.39
N ASN A 73 3.36 -16.14 10.87
CA ASN A 73 4.17 -17.14 11.57
C ASN A 73 4.83 -16.57 12.83
N LYS A 74 5.27 -15.31 12.82
CA LYS A 74 5.74 -14.61 14.02
C LYS A 74 4.65 -14.52 15.08
N LEU A 75 3.45 -14.07 14.71
CA LEU A 75 2.29 -14.00 15.61
C LEU A 75 1.85 -15.37 16.17
N LYS A 76 2.08 -16.45 15.43
CA LYS A 76 1.84 -17.81 15.94
C LYS A 76 2.95 -18.28 16.86
N SER A 77 4.21 -17.95 16.56
CA SER A 77 5.36 -18.39 17.34
C SER A 77 5.41 -17.74 18.73
N ASP A 78 4.91 -16.52 18.87
CA ASP A 78 4.82 -15.80 20.15
C ASP A 78 3.47 -15.99 20.88
N ASN A 79 2.62 -16.90 20.35
CA ASN A 79 1.26 -17.14 20.84
C ASN A 79 0.30 -15.95 20.80
N SER A 80 0.57 -14.95 19.99
CA SER A 80 -0.36 -13.87 19.72
C SER A 80 -1.59 -14.36 18.97
N ILE A 81 -1.41 -15.38 18.11
CA ILE A 81 -2.50 -16.12 17.47
C ILE A 81 -2.33 -17.61 17.78
N TYR A 82 -3.35 -18.25 18.33
CA TYR A 82 -3.34 -19.67 18.65
C TYR A 82 -4.61 -20.38 18.19
N GLN A 83 -4.54 -21.70 18.05
CA GLN A 83 -5.69 -22.51 17.66
C GLN A 83 -6.46 -23.01 18.87
N ARG A 84 -7.77 -22.92 18.80
CA ARG A 84 -8.69 -23.48 19.78
C ARG A 84 -9.61 -24.48 19.09
N THR A 85 -9.92 -25.58 19.77
CA THR A 85 -10.85 -26.59 19.29
C THR A 85 -12.20 -26.40 19.98
N SER A 86 -13.27 -26.28 19.21
CA SER A 86 -14.63 -26.39 19.75
C SER A 86 -14.94 -27.86 19.97
N LYS A 87 -15.25 -28.24 21.21
CA LYS A 87 -15.64 -29.63 21.54
C LYS A 87 -17.01 -30.00 20.93
N GLU A 88 -17.86 -28.99 20.69
CA GLU A 88 -19.22 -29.20 20.19
C GLU A 88 -19.28 -29.33 18.64
N GLU A 89 -18.40 -28.63 17.94
CA GLU A 89 -18.40 -28.57 16.46
C GLU A 89 -17.26 -29.33 15.80
N CYS A 90 -16.30 -29.88 16.55
CA CYS A 90 -15.08 -30.48 16.04
C CYS A 90 -14.29 -29.60 15.04
N LYS A 91 -14.37 -28.30 15.21
CA LYS A 91 -13.71 -27.32 14.33
C LYS A 91 -12.57 -26.61 15.04
N TYR A 92 -11.52 -26.35 14.27
CA TYR A 92 -10.40 -25.51 14.72
C TYR A 92 -10.68 -24.07 14.28
N PHE A 93 -10.42 -23.12 15.16
CA PHE A 93 -10.46 -21.70 14.85
C PHE A 93 -9.27 -20.97 15.48
N ASN A 94 -8.81 -19.94 14.79
CA ASN A 94 -7.75 -19.09 15.29
C ASN A 94 -8.33 -18.09 16.29
N VAL A 95 -7.63 -17.92 17.41
CA VAL A 95 -7.99 -16.99 18.48
C VAL A 95 -6.85 -16.01 18.66
N MET A 96 -7.16 -14.76 18.85
CA MET A 96 -6.22 -13.71 19.25
C MET A 96 -5.95 -13.77 20.75
N SER A 97 -4.71 -13.52 21.18
CA SER A 97 -4.39 -13.27 22.58
C SER A 97 -5.01 -11.92 23.03
N ASP A 98 -5.23 -11.77 24.33
CA ASP A 98 -5.74 -10.50 24.89
C ASP A 98 -4.81 -9.33 24.56
N LYS A 99 -3.50 -9.56 24.52
CA LYS A 99 -2.53 -8.53 24.13
C LYS A 99 -2.76 -8.10 22.67
N LEU A 100 -2.78 -9.03 21.73
CA LEU A 100 -2.98 -8.72 20.30
C LEU A 100 -4.35 -8.06 20.06
N TYR A 101 -5.37 -8.45 20.82
CA TYR A 101 -6.68 -7.81 20.79
C TYR A 101 -6.59 -6.34 21.22
N ASN A 102 -5.94 -6.05 22.36
CA ASN A 102 -5.76 -4.69 22.85
C ASN A 102 -4.93 -3.84 21.89
N ASP A 103 -3.81 -4.36 21.36
CA ASP A 103 -3.00 -3.70 20.35
C ASP A 103 -3.84 -3.36 19.09
N SER A 104 -4.74 -4.26 18.70
CA SER A 104 -5.66 -4.06 17.57
C SER A 104 -6.68 -2.95 17.86
N VAL A 105 -7.19 -2.87 19.08
CA VAL A 105 -8.11 -1.79 19.51
C VAL A 105 -7.40 -0.44 19.49
N GLU A 106 -6.15 -0.36 19.98
CA GLU A 106 -5.35 0.86 19.91
C GLU A 106 -5.08 1.29 18.48
N LEU A 107 -4.76 0.33 17.60
CA LEU A 107 -4.55 0.59 16.17
C LEU A 107 -5.83 1.11 15.48
N CYS A 108 -6.99 0.57 15.84
CA CYS A 108 -8.30 1.10 15.40
C CYS A 108 -8.55 2.53 15.92
N GLY A 109 -8.15 2.80 17.16
CA GLY A 109 -8.19 4.14 17.76
C GLY A 109 -7.33 5.14 16.98
N LEU A 110 -6.11 4.76 16.64
CA LEU A 110 -5.22 5.57 15.80
C LEU A 110 -5.83 5.85 14.42
N LYS A 111 -6.39 4.83 13.77
CA LYS A 111 -7.07 5.02 12.47
C LYS A 111 -8.18 6.05 12.58
N LYS A 112 -9.05 5.92 13.61
CA LYS A 112 -10.15 6.85 13.83
C LYS A 112 -9.64 8.27 14.09
N PHE A 113 -8.61 8.43 14.93
CA PHE A 113 -7.96 9.72 15.16
C PHE A 113 -7.48 10.36 13.87
N LEU A 114 -6.77 9.60 13.00
CA LEU A 114 -6.26 10.11 11.72
C LEU A 114 -7.39 10.47 10.73
N GLU A 115 -8.50 9.72 10.75
CA GLU A 115 -9.69 10.03 9.95
C GLU A 115 -10.36 11.32 10.43
N GLU A 116 -10.48 11.52 11.75
CA GLU A 116 -11.02 12.74 12.35
C GLU A 116 -10.11 13.93 12.06
N PHE A 117 -8.80 13.80 12.27
CA PHE A 117 -7.80 14.81 11.94
C PHE A 117 -7.93 15.28 10.48
N SER A 118 -8.14 14.35 9.55
CA SER A 118 -8.26 14.69 8.12
C SER A 118 -9.46 15.60 7.79
N ARG A 119 -10.36 15.85 8.76
CA ARG A 119 -11.58 16.68 8.62
C ARG A 119 -11.57 17.91 9.52
N MET A 120 -10.51 18.10 10.33
CA MET A 120 -10.43 19.25 11.26
C MET A 120 -10.19 20.54 10.48
N ASP A 121 -10.88 21.60 10.89
CA ASP A 121 -10.77 22.93 10.28
C ASP A 121 -9.87 23.88 11.10
N THR A 122 -9.48 23.48 12.30
CA THR A 122 -8.72 24.32 13.23
C THR A 122 -7.42 23.69 13.65
N LYS A 123 -6.39 24.53 13.83
CA LYS A 123 -5.08 24.12 14.33
C LYS A 123 -5.18 23.82 15.83
N GLU A 124 -4.91 22.57 16.22
CA GLU A 124 -4.76 22.17 17.62
C GLU A 124 -3.28 21.95 17.94
N VAL A 125 -2.94 21.91 19.22
CA VAL A 125 -1.57 21.59 19.66
C VAL A 125 -1.36 20.09 19.49
N LEU A 126 -0.63 19.72 18.43
CA LEU A 126 -0.30 18.34 18.13
C LEU A 126 1.20 18.10 18.34
N GLU A 127 1.54 16.87 18.70
CA GLU A 127 2.92 16.43 18.87
C GLU A 127 3.59 16.26 17.51
N VAL A 128 4.23 17.33 17.05
CA VAL A 128 4.83 17.46 15.71
C VAL A 128 5.83 16.32 15.38
N HIS A 129 6.53 15.81 16.39
CA HIS A 129 7.54 14.77 16.20
C HIS A 129 6.99 13.36 15.85
N LEU A 130 5.68 13.14 15.99
CA LEU A 130 5.06 11.84 15.67
C LEU A 130 4.48 11.78 14.25
N TRP A 131 4.58 12.87 13.48
CA TRP A 131 3.93 12.93 12.18
C TRP A 131 4.52 11.99 11.13
N ASP A 132 5.79 11.68 11.19
CA ASP A 132 6.39 10.67 10.29
C ASP A 132 5.75 9.30 10.50
N GLU A 133 5.54 8.90 11.76
CA GLU A 133 4.86 7.66 12.11
C GLU A 133 3.38 7.71 11.74
N TYR A 134 2.69 8.81 12.04
CA TYR A 134 1.28 8.98 11.70
C TYR A 134 1.03 8.91 10.19
N LEU A 135 1.91 9.47 9.38
CA LEU A 135 1.81 9.38 7.92
C LEU A 135 2.04 7.97 7.41
N MET A 136 2.96 7.20 8.01
CA MET A 136 3.14 5.77 7.69
C MET A 136 1.87 4.97 8.00
N PHE A 137 1.26 5.17 9.19
CA PHE A 137 0.00 4.52 9.53
C PHE A 137 -1.15 4.98 8.63
N ALA A 138 -1.24 6.28 8.33
CA ALA A 138 -2.25 6.79 7.40
C ALA A 138 -2.12 6.13 6.01
N TYR A 139 -0.89 5.85 5.58
CA TYR A 139 -0.62 5.12 4.35
C TYR A 139 -1.14 3.67 4.43
N LEU A 140 -0.82 2.95 5.49
CA LEU A 140 -1.31 1.58 5.73
C LEU A 140 -2.84 1.52 5.78
N PHE A 141 -3.49 2.54 6.34
CA PHE A 141 -4.96 2.64 6.38
C PHE A 141 -5.60 3.14 5.08
N GLY A 142 -4.81 3.51 4.08
CA GLY A 142 -5.30 4.02 2.80
C GLY A 142 -5.87 5.44 2.82
N ILE A 143 -5.54 6.24 3.84
CA ILE A 143 -6.02 7.62 4.06
C ILE A 143 -4.89 8.67 4.01
N ALA A 144 -3.68 8.28 3.61
CA ALA A 144 -2.50 9.14 3.62
C ALA A 144 -2.70 10.46 2.84
N ASP A 145 -3.35 10.42 1.67
CA ASP A 145 -3.61 11.62 0.85
C ASP A 145 -4.42 12.67 1.61
N LYS A 146 -5.43 12.22 2.38
CA LYS A 146 -6.31 13.11 3.15
C LYS A 146 -5.56 13.71 4.34
N VAL A 147 -4.84 12.86 5.08
CA VAL A 147 -4.06 13.26 6.25
C VAL A 147 -2.93 14.21 5.86
N ALA A 148 -2.15 13.88 4.82
CA ALA A 148 -1.06 14.72 4.35
C ALA A 148 -1.55 16.08 3.82
N LYS A 149 -2.69 16.10 3.10
CA LYS A 149 -3.31 17.35 2.65
C LYS A 149 -3.71 18.23 3.84
N GLN A 150 -4.31 17.64 4.86
CA GLN A 150 -4.72 18.36 6.05
C GLN A 150 -3.53 18.86 6.86
N LEU A 151 -2.50 18.04 7.00
CA LEU A 151 -1.25 18.43 7.64
C LEU A 151 -0.61 19.63 6.92
N LYS A 152 -0.53 19.59 5.59
CA LYS A 152 -0.03 20.71 4.78
C LYS A 152 -0.83 22.00 4.98
N ASN A 153 -2.13 21.89 5.14
CA ASN A 153 -3.00 23.05 5.34
C ASN A 153 -2.87 23.67 6.74
N LEU A 154 -2.81 22.83 7.78
CA LEU A 154 -2.80 23.28 9.17
C LEU A 154 -1.38 23.54 9.71
N TYR A 155 -0.40 22.76 9.25
CA TYR A 155 0.97 22.75 9.79
C TYR A 155 2.01 22.71 8.66
N PRO A 156 2.06 23.70 7.76
CA PRO A 156 3.00 23.72 6.65
C PRO A 156 4.46 23.62 7.12
N GLU A 157 4.77 24.20 8.30
CA GLU A 157 6.08 24.16 8.92
C GLU A 157 6.55 22.74 9.29
N VAL A 158 5.63 21.82 9.53
CA VAL A 158 5.94 20.40 9.84
C VAL A 158 6.38 19.67 8.57
N ILE A 159 5.70 19.93 7.46
CA ILE A 159 6.03 19.33 6.17
C ILE A 159 7.45 19.74 5.70
N GLU A 160 7.85 20.99 5.94
CA GLU A 160 9.17 21.49 5.55
C GLU A 160 10.33 20.85 6.35
N GLN A 161 10.04 20.34 7.54
CA GLN A 161 11.05 19.77 8.46
C GLN A 161 11.16 18.24 8.36
N ASN A 162 10.19 17.57 7.74
CA ASN A 162 10.11 16.12 7.71
C ASN A 162 10.55 15.56 6.33
N ASN A 163 11.13 14.36 6.36
CA ASN A 163 11.56 13.64 5.15
C ASN A 163 10.40 13.10 4.31
N PHE A 164 9.18 13.02 4.89
CA PHE A 164 7.95 12.61 4.23
C PHE A 164 7.11 13.83 3.87
N ASP A 165 7.47 14.49 2.78
CA ASP A 165 6.64 15.57 2.25
C ASP A 165 5.38 15.04 1.54
N TYR A 166 4.45 15.96 1.28
CA TYR A 166 3.19 15.64 0.59
C TYR A 166 3.43 15.02 -0.80
N ASP A 167 4.42 15.52 -1.53
CA ASP A 167 4.71 15.07 -2.90
C ASP A 167 5.27 13.66 -2.89
N THR A 168 6.09 13.29 -1.90
CA THR A 168 6.59 11.92 -1.67
C THR A 168 5.43 10.95 -1.40
N ILE A 169 4.45 11.33 -0.56
CA ILE A 169 3.28 10.50 -0.27
C ILE A 169 2.45 10.26 -1.53
N ILE A 170 2.19 11.32 -2.31
CA ILE A 170 1.45 11.22 -3.58
C ILE A 170 2.20 10.33 -4.57
N LEU A 171 3.52 10.45 -4.63
CA LEU A 171 4.38 9.62 -5.48
C LEU A 171 4.25 8.14 -5.10
N ILE A 172 4.46 7.78 -3.83
CA ILE A 172 4.36 6.40 -3.33
C ILE A 172 2.96 5.84 -3.61
N ASN A 173 1.90 6.63 -3.36
CA ASN A 173 0.52 6.22 -3.65
C ASN A 173 0.29 5.95 -5.14
N SER A 174 0.83 6.79 -6.01
CA SER A 174 0.72 6.62 -7.47
C SER A 174 1.40 5.32 -7.92
N PHE A 175 2.63 5.08 -7.48
CA PHE A 175 3.37 3.86 -7.79
C PHE A 175 2.66 2.61 -7.28
N THR A 176 2.18 2.62 -6.03
CA THR A 176 1.49 1.49 -5.43
C THR A 176 0.19 1.17 -6.15
N ARG A 177 -0.68 2.16 -6.35
CA ARG A 177 -1.99 1.96 -7.01
C ARG A 177 -1.84 1.47 -8.44
N SER A 178 -0.96 2.05 -9.23
CA SER A 178 -0.77 1.65 -10.62
C SER A 178 -0.18 0.24 -10.72
N SER A 179 0.77 -0.10 -9.85
CA SER A 179 1.41 -1.42 -9.80
C SER A 179 0.41 -2.52 -9.42
N VAL A 180 -0.36 -2.31 -8.34
CA VAL A 180 -1.40 -3.25 -7.91
C VAL A 180 -2.49 -3.41 -8.97
N SER A 181 -2.95 -2.30 -9.56
CA SER A 181 -3.96 -2.32 -10.63
C SER A 181 -3.46 -3.08 -11.88
N ALA A 182 -2.21 -2.85 -12.28
CA ALA A 182 -1.61 -3.52 -13.42
C ALA A 182 -1.46 -5.03 -13.19
N ALA A 183 -0.97 -5.43 -12.01
CA ALA A 183 -0.82 -6.83 -11.63
C ALA A 183 -2.18 -7.54 -11.53
N SER A 184 -3.18 -6.90 -10.89
CA SER A 184 -4.53 -7.46 -10.74
C SER A 184 -5.22 -7.65 -12.09
N SER A 185 -5.12 -6.66 -12.98
CA SER A 185 -5.69 -6.75 -14.32
C SER A 185 -5.05 -7.88 -15.13
N ALA A 186 -3.74 -8.06 -15.02
CA ALA A 186 -3.02 -9.14 -15.72
C ALA A 186 -3.41 -10.51 -15.16
N ARG A 187 -3.55 -10.64 -13.84
CA ARG A 187 -4.01 -11.86 -13.18
C ARG A 187 -5.42 -12.24 -13.62
N SER A 188 -6.37 -11.30 -13.58
CA SER A 188 -7.75 -11.54 -13.99
C SER A 188 -7.84 -11.92 -15.47
N ALA A 189 -7.03 -11.31 -16.34
CA ALA A 189 -6.98 -11.69 -17.75
C ALA A 189 -6.46 -13.12 -17.95
N ALA A 190 -5.44 -13.55 -17.19
CA ALA A 190 -4.90 -14.90 -17.25
C ALA A 190 -5.90 -15.94 -16.72
N GLU A 191 -6.59 -15.64 -15.63
CA GLU A 191 -7.63 -16.51 -15.05
C GLU A 191 -8.82 -16.69 -16.00
N ASN A 192 -9.26 -15.62 -16.67
CA ASN A 192 -10.31 -15.69 -17.69
C ASN A 192 -9.89 -16.49 -18.93
N TYR A 193 -8.62 -16.44 -19.31
CA TYR A 193 -8.11 -17.20 -20.45
C TYR A 193 -8.03 -18.71 -20.14
N THR A 194 -7.70 -19.08 -18.90
CA THR A 194 -7.70 -20.48 -18.47
C THR A 194 -9.09 -21.04 -18.25
N ALA A 195 -10.07 -20.21 -17.91
CA ALA A 195 -11.47 -20.62 -17.75
C ALA A 195 -12.19 -20.75 -19.10
N GLY A 196 -11.68 -20.15 -20.20
CA GLY A 196 -12.27 -20.11 -21.53
C GLY A 196 -11.98 -21.32 -22.42
N GLY A 197 -11.35 -22.37 -21.92
CA GLY A 197 -11.04 -23.62 -22.60
C GLY A 197 -12.17 -24.66 -22.62
N GLY A 198 -13.44 -24.26 -22.71
CA GLY A 198 -14.56 -25.20 -22.80
C GLY A 198 -15.93 -24.56 -22.68
N GLY A 199 -16.59 -24.33 -23.82
CA GLY A 199 -18.06 -24.22 -23.88
C GLY A 199 -18.65 -22.82 -23.71
N PHE A 200 -19.25 -22.36 -24.81
CA PHE A 200 -20.24 -21.28 -24.87
C PHE A 200 -21.20 -21.27 -23.68
N SER A 201 -21.24 -20.17 -22.89
CA SER A 201 -22.53 -19.66 -22.43
C SER A 201 -22.41 -18.18 -22.03
N SER A 202 -23.29 -17.41 -22.62
CA SER A 202 -23.75 -16.06 -22.33
C SER A 202 -24.04 -15.85 -20.85
N GLY A 203 -23.65 -14.73 -20.27
CA GLY A 203 -24.36 -14.22 -19.11
C GLY A 203 -23.57 -13.38 -18.14
N GLY A 204 -23.81 -12.08 -18.20
CA GLY A 204 -24.06 -11.28 -17.03
C GLY A 204 -22.89 -10.78 -16.20
N GLY A 205 -22.68 -9.48 -16.27
CA GLY A 205 -21.82 -8.66 -15.46
C GLY A 205 -21.96 -8.83 -13.95
N GLY A 206 -20.86 -8.58 -13.28
CA GLY A 206 -20.76 -8.43 -11.85
C GLY A 206 -19.54 -7.60 -11.52
N GLY A 207 -19.68 -6.28 -11.63
CA GLY A 207 -18.68 -5.33 -11.15
C GLY A 207 -18.59 -5.41 -9.63
N GLY A 208 -17.52 -6.02 -9.13
CA GLY A 208 -17.11 -5.93 -7.73
C GLY A 208 -16.36 -4.63 -7.52
N SER A 209 -17.08 -3.60 -7.12
CA SER A 209 -16.52 -2.35 -6.61
C SER A 209 -15.94 -2.61 -5.23
N PHE A 210 -14.62 -2.59 -5.07
CA PHE A 210 -13.99 -2.37 -3.77
C PHE A 210 -14.12 -0.88 -3.45
N GLY A 211 -15.27 -0.48 -2.91
CA GLY A 211 -15.45 0.80 -2.27
C GLY A 211 -15.07 0.66 -0.81
N GLY A 212 -13.93 1.21 -0.43
CA GLY A 212 -13.65 1.49 0.96
C GLY A 212 -14.51 2.67 1.40
N GLY A 213 -15.39 2.43 2.33
CA GLY A 213 -16.01 3.45 3.16
C GLY A 213 -15.13 3.75 4.36
#